data_6ec97a690e60f77d612148b1d19b88fd
#
_entry.id   6ec97a690e60f77d612148b1d19b88fd
#
_cell.length_a   1.000
_cell.length_b   1.000
_cell.length_c   1.000
_cell.angle_alpha   90.00
_cell.angle_beta   90.00
_cell.angle_gamma   90.00
#
_symmetry.space_group_name_H-M   'P 1'
#
loop_
_entity.id
_entity.type
_entity.pdbx_description
1 polymer ?
#
loop_
_entity_poly.entity_id
_entity_poly.type
_entity_poly.pdbx_seq_one_letter_code
_entity_poly.pdbx_strand_id
1 'polypeptide(L)'
;MSITEKQRQQQQELHKRLWSIANDLRGNMDASEFRNYILGLIFYRFLSEKAEAEVADALADEDVTYEEAWEDDEYREDLKEELLENVGYYIEPQDLFSSMVKEIENQRFDIEHLAQAIRKVETSTLGQDSEEDFIGLFSDMDLSSTRLGNTVKDRTALIGKVMIHLAELPFVHSDMEIDMLGDAYEFLIGRFAANAGKKAGEFYTPQQVSKILAKIVTQGKDQLRNVYDPTCGSGSLLLRVGKETKVYRYNGQERNNTTYNLARMNMLLHDVRYENFDIQNADTLENPAFMEEKFDAVVANPPYSAKWSADSQFNDDERFSNYGKLAPKSKADYAFIQHMVHYLD
;
A
#
# COMPACT_ATOMS: atom_id res chain seq x y z
N MET A 1 13.60 18.82 2.72
CA MET A 1 15.09 18.90 2.52
C MET A 1 15.53 18.30 1.20
N SER A 2 16.66 18.69 0.64
CA SER A 2 17.15 18.10 -0.60
C SER A 2 17.94 16.82 -0.31
N ILE A 3 17.57 15.73 -0.94
CA ILE A 3 18.30 14.43 -0.89
C ILE A 3 19.76 14.65 -1.31
N THR A 4 20.71 14.15 -0.50
CA THR A 4 22.15 14.23 -0.82
C THR A 4 22.50 13.35 -2.02
N GLU A 5 23.62 13.64 -2.70
CA GLU A 5 24.10 12.84 -3.84
C GLU A 5 24.34 11.37 -3.46
N LYS A 6 24.85 11.12 -2.25
CA LYS A 6 25.05 9.77 -1.70
C LYS A 6 23.74 9.02 -1.53
N GLN A 7 22.71 9.68 -1.01
CA GLN A 7 21.38 9.10 -0.82
C GLN A 7 20.71 8.76 -2.16
N ARG A 8 20.86 9.62 -3.18
CA ARG A 8 20.38 9.33 -4.54
C ARG A 8 21.06 8.11 -5.15
N GLN A 9 22.37 7.95 -4.96
CA GLN A 9 23.11 6.79 -5.45
C GLN A 9 22.64 5.50 -4.74
N GLN A 10 22.46 5.54 -3.43
CA GLN A 10 21.94 4.40 -2.67
C GLN A 10 20.53 3.99 -3.13
N GLN A 11 19.64 4.96 -3.31
CA GLN A 11 18.28 4.73 -3.82
C GLN A 11 18.31 4.11 -5.24
N GLN A 12 19.13 4.64 -6.13
CA GLN A 12 19.26 4.08 -7.49
C GLN A 12 19.81 2.65 -7.49
N GLU A 13 20.76 2.34 -6.62
CA GLU A 13 21.29 0.99 -6.49
C GLU A 13 20.25 0.02 -5.92
N LEU A 14 19.49 0.44 -4.89
CA LEU A 14 18.36 -0.32 -4.35
C LEU A 14 17.32 -0.62 -5.45
N HIS A 15 16.92 0.39 -6.22
CA HIS A 15 15.98 0.23 -7.32
C HIS A 15 16.47 -0.78 -8.38
N LYS A 16 17.74 -0.74 -8.74
CA LYS A 16 18.31 -1.71 -9.69
C LYS A 16 18.28 -3.14 -9.14
N ARG A 17 18.68 -3.33 -7.88
CA ARG A 17 18.68 -4.64 -7.22
C ARG A 17 17.27 -5.20 -7.12
N LEU A 18 16.29 -4.41 -6.66
CA LEU A 18 14.89 -4.80 -6.60
C LEU A 18 14.33 -5.22 -7.96
N TRP A 19 14.62 -4.42 -9.00
CA TRP A 19 14.18 -4.75 -10.35
C TRP A 19 14.82 -6.02 -10.89
N SER A 20 16.11 -6.24 -10.59
CA SER A 20 16.80 -7.49 -10.95
C SER A 20 16.13 -8.68 -10.26
N ILE A 21 15.90 -8.63 -8.95
CA ILE A 21 15.20 -9.68 -8.19
C ILE A 21 13.84 -9.98 -8.83
N ALA A 22 13.03 -8.95 -9.08
CA ALA A 22 11.70 -9.10 -9.67
C ALA A 22 11.75 -9.73 -11.07
N ASN A 23 12.79 -9.47 -11.86
CA ASN A 23 12.89 -9.94 -13.23
C ASN A 23 13.53 -11.33 -13.33
N ASP A 24 14.51 -11.60 -12.48
CA ASP A 24 15.30 -12.85 -12.53
C ASP A 24 14.56 -14.03 -11.87
N LEU A 25 13.72 -13.77 -10.87
CA LEU A 25 13.03 -14.79 -10.09
C LEU A 25 11.64 -15.14 -10.61
N ARG A 26 11.02 -14.32 -11.44
CA ARG A 26 9.68 -14.59 -11.96
C ARG A 26 9.56 -15.83 -12.85
N GLY A 27 10.68 -16.35 -13.38
CA GLY A 27 10.67 -17.47 -14.32
C GLY A 27 9.81 -17.18 -15.56
N ASN A 28 8.85 -18.06 -15.84
CA ASN A 28 7.88 -17.92 -16.95
C ASN A 28 6.60 -17.17 -16.56
N MET A 29 6.51 -16.65 -15.33
CA MET A 29 5.34 -15.91 -14.85
C MET A 29 5.26 -14.53 -15.53
N ASP A 30 4.05 -14.07 -15.81
CA ASP A 30 3.83 -12.71 -16.30
C ASP A 30 4.29 -11.68 -15.26
N ALA A 31 4.86 -10.57 -15.71
CA ALA A 31 5.37 -9.54 -14.82
C ALA A 31 4.27 -8.94 -13.92
N SER A 32 3.03 -8.84 -14.43
CA SER A 32 1.91 -8.33 -13.64
C SER A 32 1.46 -9.28 -12.53
N GLU A 33 1.61 -10.58 -12.73
CA GLU A 33 1.29 -11.60 -11.73
C GLU A 33 2.40 -11.69 -10.66
N PHE A 34 3.66 -11.76 -11.09
CA PHE A 34 4.78 -11.81 -10.16
C PHE A 34 4.91 -10.56 -9.29
N ARG A 35 4.44 -9.41 -9.79
CA ARG A 35 4.32 -8.17 -9.04
C ARG A 35 3.65 -8.36 -7.69
N ASN A 36 2.52 -9.06 -7.63
CA ASN A 36 1.75 -9.21 -6.41
C ASN A 36 2.53 -9.96 -5.32
N TYR A 37 3.36 -10.94 -5.71
CA TYR A 37 4.23 -11.65 -4.78
C TYR A 37 5.36 -10.78 -4.25
N ILE A 38 6.06 -10.06 -5.14
CA ILE A 38 7.16 -9.17 -4.73
C ILE A 38 6.65 -8.05 -3.82
N LEU A 39 5.57 -7.37 -4.23
CA LEU A 39 5.00 -6.27 -3.44
C LEU A 39 4.42 -6.77 -2.12
N GLY A 40 3.74 -7.92 -2.11
CA GLY A 40 3.22 -8.53 -0.89
C GLY A 40 4.34 -8.94 0.09
N LEU A 41 5.45 -9.51 -0.40
CA LEU A 41 6.59 -9.90 0.44
C LEU A 41 7.36 -8.69 0.99
N ILE A 42 7.51 -7.62 0.20
CA ILE A 42 8.09 -6.35 0.69
C ILE A 42 7.20 -5.77 1.79
N PHE A 43 5.89 -5.78 1.58
CA PHE A 43 4.94 -5.27 2.56
C PHE A 43 4.93 -6.15 3.84
N TYR A 44 4.95 -7.47 3.71
CA TYR A 44 5.06 -8.36 4.87
C TYR A 44 6.35 -8.14 5.66
N ARG A 45 7.48 -7.94 4.97
CA ARG A 45 8.75 -7.56 5.60
C ARG A 45 8.61 -6.24 6.38
N PHE A 46 7.99 -5.22 5.78
CA PHE A 46 7.73 -3.94 6.44
C PHE A 46 6.91 -4.13 7.73
N LEU A 47 5.79 -4.88 7.66
CA LEU A 47 4.97 -5.14 8.84
C LEU A 47 5.78 -5.84 9.94
N SER A 48 6.60 -6.84 9.56
CA SER A 48 7.45 -7.55 10.51
C SER A 48 8.47 -6.64 11.17
N GLU A 49 9.22 -5.86 10.39
CA GLU A 49 10.25 -4.95 10.91
C GLU A 49 9.63 -3.83 11.78
N LYS A 50 8.43 -3.37 11.43
CA LYS A 50 7.69 -2.38 12.24
C LYS A 50 7.23 -2.97 13.57
N ALA A 51 6.68 -4.17 13.58
CA ALA A 51 6.31 -4.87 14.81
C ALA A 51 7.53 -5.16 15.70
N GLU A 52 8.66 -5.61 15.11
CA GLU A 52 9.93 -5.80 15.85
C GLU A 52 10.42 -4.50 16.50
N ALA A 53 10.30 -3.36 15.80
CA ALA A 53 10.73 -2.06 16.33
C ALA A 53 9.85 -1.61 17.49
N GLU A 54 8.52 -1.71 17.39
CA GLU A 54 7.59 -1.37 18.48
C GLU A 54 7.83 -2.24 19.71
N VAL A 55 8.01 -3.54 19.55
CA VAL A 55 8.33 -4.44 20.67
C VAL A 55 9.68 -4.10 21.28
N ALA A 56 10.70 -3.78 20.46
CA ALA A 56 12.00 -3.37 20.96
C ALA A 56 11.93 -2.08 21.79
N ASP A 57 11.06 -1.14 21.40
CA ASP A 57 10.81 0.09 22.17
C ASP A 57 10.04 -0.23 23.46
N ALA A 58 9.03 -1.10 23.43
CA ALA A 58 8.26 -1.53 24.59
C ALA A 58 9.11 -2.25 25.64
N LEU A 59 10.05 -3.08 25.20
CA LEU A 59 10.96 -3.86 26.04
C LEU A 59 12.30 -3.16 26.34
N ALA A 60 12.47 -1.89 25.98
CA ALA A 60 13.77 -1.20 26.04
C ALA A 60 14.41 -1.15 27.44
N ASP A 61 13.59 -1.13 28.49
CA ASP A 61 14.03 -1.12 29.88
C ASP A 61 14.02 -2.52 30.54
N GLU A 62 13.63 -3.56 29.79
CA GLU A 62 13.53 -4.94 30.24
C GLU A 62 14.70 -5.78 29.68
N ASP A 63 15.19 -6.74 30.45
CA ASP A 63 16.25 -7.67 30.01
C ASP A 63 15.64 -8.97 29.47
N VAL A 64 14.72 -8.84 28.53
CA VAL A 64 14.01 -9.95 27.89
C VAL A 64 13.94 -9.77 26.38
N THR A 65 14.00 -10.87 25.64
CA THR A 65 13.80 -10.87 24.17
C THR A 65 12.32 -10.92 23.81
N TYR A 66 11.98 -10.64 22.54
CA TYR A 66 10.61 -10.76 22.06
C TYR A 66 10.09 -12.19 22.23
N GLU A 67 10.91 -13.18 21.89
CA GLU A 67 10.59 -14.59 22.06
C GLU A 67 10.29 -14.97 23.51
N GLU A 68 11.13 -14.54 24.47
CA GLU A 68 10.95 -14.79 25.89
C GLU A 68 9.70 -14.09 26.44
N ALA A 69 9.48 -12.83 26.08
CA ALA A 69 8.28 -12.09 26.47
C ALA A 69 7.00 -12.73 25.92
N TRP A 70 7.05 -13.30 24.70
CA TRP A 70 5.89 -13.97 24.10
C TRP A 70 5.54 -15.31 24.74
N GLU A 71 6.50 -15.99 25.37
CA GLU A 71 6.28 -17.23 26.14
C GLU A 71 5.59 -16.99 27.49
N ASP A 72 5.71 -15.78 28.05
CA ASP A 72 5.03 -15.36 29.27
C ASP A 72 3.63 -14.81 28.96
N ASP A 73 2.59 -15.31 29.64
CA ASP A 73 1.21 -14.97 29.33
C ASP A 73 0.89 -13.49 29.61
N GLU A 74 1.47 -12.88 30.66
CA GLU A 74 1.23 -11.48 31.04
C GLU A 74 1.91 -10.55 30.03
N TYR A 75 3.21 -10.72 29.76
CA TYR A 75 3.92 -9.95 28.74
C TYR A 75 3.30 -10.05 27.35
N ARG A 76 2.87 -11.25 26.97
CA ARG A 76 2.25 -11.48 25.65
C ARG A 76 0.96 -10.69 25.45
N GLU A 77 0.08 -10.65 26.46
CA GLU A 77 -1.16 -9.89 26.34
C GLU A 77 -0.90 -8.37 26.32
N ASP A 78 0.01 -7.88 27.14
CA ASP A 78 0.41 -6.47 27.14
C ASP A 78 1.02 -6.04 25.79
N LEU A 79 1.93 -6.85 25.23
CA LEU A 79 2.53 -6.60 23.90
C LEU A 79 1.51 -6.63 22.78
N LYS A 80 0.51 -7.52 22.83
CA LYS A 80 -0.58 -7.52 21.84
C LYS A 80 -1.40 -6.25 21.92
N GLU A 81 -1.77 -5.80 23.11
CA GLU A 81 -2.54 -4.58 23.31
C GLU A 81 -1.77 -3.37 22.77
N GLU A 82 -0.48 -3.25 23.13
CA GLU A 82 0.38 -2.16 22.66
C GLU A 82 0.58 -2.16 21.14
N LEU A 83 0.81 -3.32 20.53
CA LEU A 83 0.93 -3.44 19.07
C LEU A 83 -0.38 -3.08 18.36
N LEU A 84 -1.53 -3.51 18.88
CA LEU A 84 -2.83 -3.17 18.30
C LEU A 84 -3.11 -1.66 18.41
N GLU A 85 -2.74 -1.01 19.51
CA GLU A 85 -2.90 0.44 19.69
C GLU A 85 -1.95 1.24 18.78
N ASN A 86 -0.67 0.85 18.71
CA ASN A 86 0.36 1.63 18.03
C ASN A 86 0.39 1.41 16.52
N VAL A 87 0.28 0.15 16.06
CA VAL A 87 0.42 -0.22 14.65
C VAL A 87 -0.83 -0.86 14.04
N GLY A 88 -1.80 -1.26 14.86
CA GLY A 88 -3.09 -1.80 14.43
C GLY A 88 -3.10 -3.32 14.20
N TYR A 89 -2.00 -4.04 14.41
CA TYR A 89 -1.86 -5.48 14.23
C TYR A 89 -0.74 -6.03 15.11
N TYR A 90 -0.65 -7.36 15.26
CA TYR A 90 0.54 -7.99 15.83
C TYR A 90 1.03 -9.16 14.97
N ILE A 91 2.33 -9.49 15.10
CA ILE A 91 2.98 -10.64 14.45
C ILE A 91 3.73 -11.41 15.54
N GLU A 92 3.45 -12.70 15.68
CA GLU A 92 4.14 -13.55 16.65
C GLU A 92 5.63 -13.72 16.30
N PRO A 93 6.55 -13.88 17.26
CA PRO A 93 7.99 -13.94 17.00
C PRO A 93 8.41 -14.96 15.93
N GLN A 94 7.79 -16.15 15.92
CA GLN A 94 8.08 -17.18 14.92
C GLN A 94 7.57 -16.81 13.50
N ASP A 95 6.58 -15.93 13.40
CA ASP A 95 5.96 -15.50 12.16
C ASP A 95 6.66 -14.26 11.55
N LEU A 96 7.64 -13.67 12.23
CA LEU A 96 8.41 -12.54 11.72
C LEU A 96 9.18 -12.90 10.44
N PHE A 97 9.31 -11.92 9.54
CA PHE A 97 10.07 -12.10 8.30
C PHE A 97 11.52 -12.53 8.58
N SER A 98 12.16 -11.95 9.58
CA SER A 98 13.50 -12.29 10.07
C SER A 98 13.61 -13.75 10.53
N SER A 99 12.60 -14.24 11.24
CA SER A 99 12.53 -15.63 11.71
C SER A 99 12.34 -16.61 10.56
N MET A 100 11.47 -16.29 9.60
CA MET A 100 11.29 -17.11 8.39
C MET A 100 12.56 -17.15 7.52
N VAL A 101 13.32 -16.06 7.43
CA VAL A 101 14.62 -16.05 6.73
C VAL A 101 15.60 -17.02 7.40
N LYS A 102 15.68 -17.04 8.74
CA LYS A 102 16.48 -18.04 9.48
C LYS A 102 16.02 -19.47 9.19
N GLU A 103 14.70 -19.70 9.05
CA GLU A 103 14.18 -21.01 8.67
C GLU A 103 14.59 -21.42 7.25
N ILE A 104 14.58 -20.49 6.28
CA ILE A 104 15.02 -20.75 4.91
C ILE A 104 16.51 -21.15 4.90
N GLU A 105 17.36 -20.42 5.60
CA GLU A 105 18.80 -20.71 5.73
C GLU A 105 19.05 -22.10 6.35
N ASN A 106 18.20 -22.50 7.30
CA ASN A 106 18.25 -23.82 7.95
C ASN A 106 17.46 -24.91 7.21
N GLN A 107 16.94 -24.64 6.01
CA GLN A 107 16.17 -25.58 5.18
C GLN A 107 14.91 -26.13 5.88
N ARG A 108 14.27 -25.34 6.74
CA ARG A 108 13.05 -25.70 7.50
C ARG A 108 11.83 -24.89 7.07
N PHE A 109 12.00 -23.85 6.27
CA PHE A 109 10.91 -23.00 5.80
C PHE A 109 9.91 -23.79 4.95
N ASP A 110 8.63 -23.51 5.19
CA ASP A 110 7.51 -24.00 4.38
C ASP A 110 6.62 -22.81 3.98
N ILE A 111 6.22 -22.76 2.72
CA ILE A 111 5.31 -21.72 2.19
C ILE A 111 3.95 -21.71 2.91
N GLU A 112 3.51 -22.85 3.46
CA GLU A 112 2.29 -22.93 4.24
C GLU A 112 2.40 -22.17 5.57
N HIS A 113 3.59 -22.12 6.17
CA HIS A 113 3.86 -21.28 7.34
C HIS A 113 3.67 -19.79 7.00
N LEU A 114 4.28 -19.30 5.92
CA LEU A 114 4.07 -17.92 5.45
C LEU A 114 2.58 -17.63 5.20
N ALA A 115 1.86 -18.57 4.55
CA ALA A 115 0.44 -18.40 4.30
C ALA A 115 -0.41 -18.32 5.58
N GLN A 116 -0.01 -19.05 6.63
CA GLN A 116 -0.66 -18.97 7.94
C GLN A 116 -0.32 -17.67 8.66
N ALA A 117 0.93 -17.25 8.64
CA ALA A 117 1.39 -16.01 9.27
C ALA A 117 0.68 -14.78 8.68
N ILE A 118 0.53 -14.70 7.36
CA ILE A 118 -0.25 -13.65 6.70
C ILE A 118 -1.70 -13.64 7.19
N ARG A 119 -2.36 -14.80 7.27
CA ARG A 119 -3.72 -14.89 7.80
C ARG A 119 -3.82 -14.46 9.26
N LYS A 120 -2.79 -14.75 10.08
CA LYS A 120 -2.75 -14.31 11.47
C LYS A 120 -2.67 -12.79 11.59
N VAL A 121 -1.91 -12.11 10.71
CA VAL A 121 -1.88 -10.63 10.68
C VAL A 121 -3.29 -10.09 10.43
N GLU A 122 -3.98 -10.55 9.39
CA GLU A 122 -5.36 -10.13 9.12
C GLU A 122 -6.31 -10.48 10.27
N THR A 123 -6.15 -11.65 10.88
CA THR A 123 -7.02 -12.10 11.99
C THR A 123 -6.76 -11.30 13.28
N SER A 124 -5.53 -10.82 13.49
CA SER A 124 -5.18 -10.02 14.68
C SER A 124 -5.94 -8.70 14.76
N THR A 125 -6.42 -8.19 13.63
CA THR A 125 -7.14 -6.91 13.53
C THR A 125 -8.66 -7.05 13.70
N LEU A 126 -9.20 -8.28 13.77
CA LEU A 126 -10.65 -8.49 13.86
C LEU A 126 -11.25 -7.85 15.11
N GLY A 127 -12.26 -7.01 14.92
CA GLY A 127 -12.91 -6.23 15.98
C GLY A 127 -12.11 -5.02 16.47
N GLN A 128 -10.99 -4.69 15.82
CA GLN A 128 -10.19 -3.48 16.06
C GLN A 128 -10.53 -2.39 15.05
N ASP A 129 -10.20 -1.15 15.36
CA ASP A 129 -10.41 0.00 14.46
C ASP A 129 -9.63 -0.13 13.14
N SER A 130 -8.55 -0.90 13.14
CA SER A 130 -7.71 -1.18 11.97
C SER A 130 -8.26 -2.29 11.05
N GLU A 131 -9.32 -3.01 11.40
CA GLU A 131 -9.80 -4.19 10.67
C GLU A 131 -10.00 -3.91 9.17
N GLU A 132 -10.69 -2.82 8.83
CA GLU A 132 -11.00 -2.48 7.44
C GLU A 132 -9.73 -2.20 6.61
N ASP A 133 -8.64 -1.75 7.26
CA ASP A 133 -7.39 -1.42 6.58
C ASP A 133 -6.48 -2.62 6.35
N PHE A 134 -6.66 -3.70 7.09
CA PHE A 134 -5.83 -4.91 6.99
C PHE A 134 -6.53 -6.08 6.31
N ILE A 135 -7.85 -6.22 6.42
CA ILE A 135 -8.57 -7.35 5.84
C ILE A 135 -8.39 -7.41 4.32
N GLY A 136 -8.03 -8.61 3.82
CA GLY A 136 -7.86 -8.88 2.38
C GLY A 136 -6.66 -8.19 1.72
N LEU A 137 -5.75 -7.55 2.48
CA LEU A 137 -4.56 -6.89 1.92
C LEU A 137 -3.74 -7.84 1.04
N PHE A 138 -3.56 -9.08 1.47
CA PHE A 138 -2.75 -10.08 0.76
C PHE A 138 -3.56 -10.97 -0.19
N SER A 139 -4.84 -10.67 -0.45
CA SER A 139 -5.73 -11.50 -1.27
C SER A 139 -5.24 -11.74 -2.71
N ASP A 140 -4.40 -10.85 -3.22
CA ASP A 140 -3.80 -10.95 -4.56
C ASP A 140 -2.51 -11.80 -4.58
N MET A 141 -2.01 -12.26 -3.41
CA MET A 141 -0.81 -13.10 -3.28
C MET A 141 -1.19 -14.56 -3.05
N ASP A 142 -1.63 -15.25 -4.11
CA ASP A 142 -2.01 -16.68 -4.03
C ASP A 142 -0.78 -17.59 -3.94
N LEU A 143 -0.36 -17.92 -2.69
CA LEU A 143 0.76 -18.80 -2.40
C LEU A 143 0.49 -20.28 -2.78
N SER A 144 -0.77 -20.64 -3.09
CA SER A 144 -1.15 -21.97 -3.57
C SER A 144 -1.05 -22.12 -5.10
N SER A 145 -0.85 -21.04 -5.82
CA SER A 145 -0.84 -21.00 -7.28
C SER A 145 0.20 -21.93 -7.91
N THR A 146 -0.24 -22.74 -8.86
CA THR A 146 0.65 -23.60 -9.68
C THR A 146 1.62 -22.80 -10.54
N ARG A 147 1.42 -21.51 -10.69
CA ARG A 147 2.34 -20.61 -11.40
C ARG A 147 3.64 -20.37 -10.64
N LEU A 148 3.62 -20.45 -9.31
CA LEU A 148 4.82 -20.45 -8.47
C LEU A 148 5.59 -21.77 -8.55
N GLY A 149 4.90 -22.86 -8.87
CA GLY A 149 5.47 -24.21 -8.96
C GLY A 149 4.39 -25.29 -8.85
N ASN A 150 4.63 -26.41 -9.49
CA ASN A 150 3.64 -27.50 -9.54
C ASN A 150 3.48 -28.24 -8.20
N THR A 151 4.51 -28.19 -7.36
CA THR A 151 4.50 -28.83 -6.03
C THR A 151 4.69 -27.79 -4.93
N VAL A 152 4.29 -28.11 -3.70
CA VAL A 152 4.56 -27.28 -2.51
C VAL A 152 6.06 -27.00 -2.42
N LYS A 153 6.91 -28.00 -2.64
CA LYS A 153 8.36 -27.87 -2.60
C LYS A 153 8.89 -26.83 -3.61
N ASP A 154 8.36 -26.83 -4.83
CA ASP A 154 8.79 -25.86 -5.87
C ASP A 154 8.38 -24.44 -5.47
N ARG A 155 7.15 -24.28 -4.97
CA ARG A 155 6.64 -22.98 -4.49
C ARG A 155 7.44 -22.47 -3.29
N THR A 156 7.71 -23.34 -2.30
CA THR A 156 8.55 -23.03 -1.14
C THR A 156 9.94 -22.59 -1.57
N ALA A 157 10.56 -23.28 -2.52
CA ALA A 157 11.90 -22.95 -3.01
C ALA A 157 11.93 -21.57 -3.73
N LEU A 158 10.93 -21.27 -4.56
CA LEU A 158 10.86 -19.99 -5.26
C LEU A 158 10.63 -18.84 -4.27
N ILE A 159 9.62 -18.93 -3.40
CA ILE A 159 9.31 -17.87 -2.44
C ILE A 159 10.44 -17.68 -1.43
N GLY A 160 11.03 -18.77 -0.91
CA GLY A 160 12.20 -18.70 -0.04
C GLY A 160 13.38 -17.97 -0.69
N LYS A 161 13.64 -18.24 -1.97
CA LYS A 161 14.69 -17.52 -2.72
C LYS A 161 14.39 -16.03 -2.85
N VAL A 162 13.13 -15.65 -3.12
CA VAL A 162 12.71 -14.24 -3.16
C VAL A 162 12.93 -13.59 -1.80
N MET A 163 12.50 -14.24 -0.71
CA MET A 163 12.66 -13.72 0.66
C MET A 163 14.12 -13.49 1.04
N ILE A 164 15.02 -14.43 0.72
CA ILE A 164 16.48 -14.27 0.96
C ILE A 164 17.01 -13.03 0.22
N HIS A 165 16.70 -12.88 -1.06
CA HIS A 165 17.16 -11.70 -1.80
C HIS A 165 16.56 -10.39 -1.29
N LEU A 166 15.30 -10.41 -0.83
CA LEU A 166 14.72 -9.25 -0.19
C LEU A 166 15.40 -8.95 1.15
N ALA A 167 15.74 -9.96 1.96
CA ALA A 167 16.44 -9.80 3.25
C ALA A 167 17.82 -9.13 3.10
N GLU A 168 18.54 -9.39 1.99
CA GLU A 168 19.84 -8.78 1.70
C GLU A 168 19.77 -7.28 1.35
N LEU A 169 18.57 -6.74 1.11
CA LEU A 169 18.42 -5.32 0.77
C LEU A 169 18.50 -4.48 2.05
N PRO A 170 19.31 -3.40 2.06
CA PRO A 170 19.43 -2.51 3.20
C PRO A 170 18.20 -1.60 3.28
N PHE A 171 17.17 -2.02 3.96
CA PHE A 171 16.09 -1.16 4.40
C PHE A 171 16.42 -0.71 5.83
N VAL A 172 16.90 0.51 5.98
CA VAL A 172 17.33 1.04 7.29
C VAL A 172 16.19 1.86 7.86
N HIS A 173 15.62 1.41 8.98
CA HIS A 173 14.57 2.11 9.72
C HIS A 173 15.10 3.19 10.69
N SER A 174 16.41 3.47 10.72
CA SER A 174 16.97 4.45 11.69
C SER A 174 17.15 5.82 11.06
N ASP A 175 16.61 6.86 11.72
CA ASP A 175 16.97 8.30 11.67
C ASP A 175 17.21 8.97 10.31
N MET A 176 16.89 8.33 9.20
CA MET A 176 17.07 8.92 7.89
C MET A 176 15.73 9.45 7.38
N GLU A 177 15.67 10.72 7.12
CA GLU A 177 14.58 11.50 6.52
C GLU A 177 14.07 10.96 5.14
N ILE A 178 14.34 9.70 4.83
CA ILE A 178 13.99 9.04 3.58
C ILE A 178 13.27 7.74 3.90
N ASP A 179 12.03 7.71 3.53
CA ASP A 179 11.22 6.51 3.39
C ASP A 179 11.76 5.66 2.22
N MET A 180 12.82 4.89 2.49
CA MET A 180 13.48 4.09 1.47
C MET A 180 12.61 2.93 1.00
N LEU A 181 11.81 2.35 1.89
CA LEU A 181 10.99 1.20 1.57
C LEU A 181 9.76 1.60 0.76
N GLY A 182 9.06 2.66 1.17
CA GLY A 182 7.95 3.22 0.43
C GLY A 182 8.37 3.73 -0.95
N ASP A 183 9.50 4.44 -1.06
CA ASP A 183 10.04 4.87 -2.35
C ASP A 183 10.43 3.68 -3.26
N ALA A 184 10.95 2.59 -2.69
CA ALA A 184 11.26 1.36 -3.41
C ALA A 184 9.98 0.65 -3.90
N TYR A 185 8.96 0.65 -3.08
CA TYR A 185 7.64 0.11 -3.40
C TYR A 185 6.99 0.90 -4.55
N GLU A 186 6.95 2.23 -4.46
CA GLU A 186 6.47 3.10 -5.55
C GLU A 186 7.26 2.92 -6.85
N PHE A 187 8.58 2.77 -6.76
CA PHE A 187 9.41 2.48 -7.92
C PHE A 187 8.99 1.18 -8.63
N LEU A 188 8.76 0.11 -7.86
CA LEU A 188 8.30 -1.16 -8.41
C LEU A 188 6.91 -1.04 -9.04
N ILE A 189 5.96 -0.37 -8.37
CA ILE A 189 4.63 -0.08 -8.94
C ILE A 189 4.78 0.60 -10.29
N GLY A 190 5.56 1.68 -10.36
CA GLY A 190 5.80 2.42 -11.61
C GLY A 190 6.47 1.57 -12.71
N ARG A 191 7.41 0.70 -12.35
CA ARG A 191 8.08 -0.19 -13.31
C ARG A 191 7.16 -1.29 -13.84
N PHE A 192 6.36 -1.89 -12.97
CA PHE A 192 5.36 -2.87 -13.39
C PHE A 192 4.27 -2.21 -14.24
N ALA A 193 3.84 -0.99 -13.88
CA ALA A 193 2.92 -0.22 -14.71
C ALA A 193 3.49 0.03 -16.11
N ALA A 194 4.73 0.47 -16.25
CA ALA A 194 5.36 0.72 -17.54
C ALA A 194 5.44 -0.53 -18.42
N ASN A 195 5.58 -1.72 -17.84
CA ASN A 195 5.64 -2.99 -18.57
C ASN A 195 4.26 -3.60 -18.91
N ALA A 196 3.19 -3.19 -18.22
CA ALA A 196 1.83 -3.67 -18.48
C ALA A 196 1.16 -3.07 -19.75
N GLY A 197 1.85 -2.20 -20.49
CA GLY A 197 1.38 -1.60 -21.73
C GLY A 197 0.24 -0.59 -21.54
N LYS A 198 -0.74 -0.56 -22.48
CA LYS A 198 -1.82 0.45 -22.51
C LYS A 198 -2.71 0.49 -21.25
N LYS A 199 -2.75 -0.59 -20.46
CA LYS A 199 -3.49 -0.64 -19.18
C LYS A 199 -2.72 -0.02 -18.00
N ALA A 200 -1.46 0.32 -18.20
CA ALA A 200 -0.56 0.81 -17.14
C ALA A 200 -0.93 2.20 -16.60
N GLY A 201 -1.53 3.05 -17.43
CA GLY A 201 -1.96 4.39 -17.02
C GLY A 201 -3.20 4.42 -16.12
N GLU A 202 -3.82 3.27 -15.87
CA GLU A 202 -5.06 3.18 -15.11
C GLU A 202 -4.83 3.12 -13.59
N PHE A 203 -3.61 2.85 -13.12
CA PHE A 203 -3.35 2.68 -11.69
C PHE A 203 -2.11 3.40 -11.14
N TYR A 204 -1.41 4.16 -11.96
CA TYR A 204 -0.21 4.88 -11.53
C TYR A 204 -0.06 6.23 -12.24
N THR A 205 0.09 7.29 -11.46
CA THR A 205 0.38 8.64 -11.97
C THR A 205 1.90 8.87 -11.96
N PRO A 206 2.53 9.23 -13.10
CA PRO A 206 3.96 9.50 -13.13
C PRO A 206 4.39 10.54 -12.08
N GLN A 207 5.48 10.27 -11.35
CA GLN A 207 5.93 11.11 -10.23
C GLN A 207 6.08 12.59 -10.59
N GLN A 208 6.54 12.90 -11.82
CA GLN A 208 6.70 14.28 -12.28
C GLN A 208 5.34 15.01 -12.38
N VAL A 209 4.30 14.31 -12.83
CA VAL A 209 2.94 14.84 -12.92
C VAL A 209 2.36 15.01 -11.53
N SER A 210 2.47 13.97 -10.67
CA SER A 210 2.02 14.03 -9.28
C SER A 210 2.64 15.20 -8.52
N LYS A 211 3.94 15.44 -8.73
CA LYS A 211 4.65 16.59 -8.12
C LYS A 211 4.08 17.94 -8.53
N ILE A 212 3.75 18.10 -9.82
CA ILE A 212 3.17 19.36 -10.32
C ILE A 212 1.78 19.56 -9.72
N LEU A 213 0.92 18.52 -9.74
CA LEU A 213 -0.43 18.59 -9.19
C LEU A 213 -0.40 18.88 -7.69
N ALA A 214 0.43 18.16 -6.93
CA ALA A 214 0.59 18.39 -5.50
C ALA A 214 1.00 19.82 -5.17
N LYS A 215 2.00 20.37 -5.87
CA LYS A 215 2.42 21.77 -5.69
C LYS A 215 1.34 22.81 -6.02
N ILE A 216 0.50 22.54 -7.01
CA ILE A 216 -0.60 23.44 -7.36
C ILE A 216 -1.64 23.49 -6.23
N VAL A 217 -2.09 22.32 -5.74
CA VAL A 217 -3.16 22.26 -4.74
C VAL A 217 -2.71 22.64 -3.32
N THR A 218 -1.39 22.61 -3.05
CA THR A 218 -0.82 23.01 -1.76
C THR A 218 -0.27 24.42 -1.74
N GLN A 219 -0.33 25.15 -2.86
CA GLN A 219 0.25 26.49 -2.95
C GLN A 219 -0.38 27.42 -1.90
N GLY A 220 0.46 27.97 -1.02
CA GLY A 220 0.03 28.88 0.04
C GLY A 220 -0.69 28.23 1.22
N LYS A 221 -0.65 26.89 1.30
CA LYS A 221 -1.25 26.11 2.39
C LYS A 221 -0.15 25.41 3.20
N ASP A 222 -0.07 25.70 4.49
CA ASP A 222 0.89 25.06 5.39
C ASP A 222 0.40 23.66 5.83
N GLN A 223 -0.90 23.43 5.77
CA GLN A 223 -1.55 22.16 6.12
C GLN A 223 -2.89 21.99 5.40
N LEU A 224 -3.33 20.75 5.28
CA LEU A 224 -4.64 20.34 4.80
C LEU A 224 -5.29 19.43 5.86
N ARG A 225 -6.56 19.67 6.20
CA ARG A 225 -7.33 18.75 7.07
C ARG A 225 -7.50 17.40 6.38
N ASN A 226 -7.91 17.45 5.12
CA ASN A 226 -8.14 16.26 4.31
C ASN A 226 -7.86 16.53 2.83
N VAL A 227 -7.46 15.47 2.15
CA VAL A 227 -7.25 15.44 0.70
C VAL A 227 -8.00 14.24 0.11
N TYR A 228 -8.56 14.41 -1.08
CA TYR A 228 -9.33 13.36 -1.75
C TYR A 228 -8.84 13.08 -3.17
N ASP A 229 -8.75 11.79 -3.51
CA ASP A 229 -8.57 11.33 -4.88
C ASP A 229 -9.68 10.32 -5.24
N PRO A 230 -10.66 10.69 -6.09
CA PRO A 230 -11.77 9.83 -6.48
C PRO A 230 -11.37 8.64 -7.36
N THR A 231 -10.11 8.59 -7.81
CA THR A 231 -9.56 7.52 -8.66
C THR A 231 -8.13 7.23 -8.26
N CYS A 232 -7.94 6.97 -6.95
CA CYS A 232 -6.63 7.08 -6.31
C CYS A 232 -5.56 6.12 -6.83
N GLY A 233 -5.97 5.07 -7.56
CA GLY A 233 -5.02 4.09 -8.06
C GLY A 233 -4.22 3.47 -6.90
N SER A 234 -2.91 3.53 -7.00
CA SER A 234 -2.00 3.07 -5.92
C SER A 234 -1.83 4.07 -4.76
N GLY A 235 -2.57 5.17 -4.72
CA GLY A 235 -2.43 6.21 -3.69
C GLY A 235 -1.23 7.17 -3.86
N SER A 236 -0.39 6.95 -4.86
CA SER A 236 0.86 7.72 -5.05
C SER A 236 0.64 9.23 -5.19
N LEU A 237 -0.48 9.67 -5.78
CA LEU A 237 -0.79 11.10 -5.90
C LEU A 237 -1.19 11.70 -4.56
N LEU A 238 -1.98 10.99 -3.75
CA LEU A 238 -2.33 11.39 -2.38
C LEU A 238 -1.07 11.55 -1.52
N LEU A 239 -0.21 10.53 -1.49
CA LEU A 239 1.07 10.56 -0.77
C LEU A 239 1.97 11.70 -1.24
N ARG A 240 1.94 12.02 -2.55
CA ARG A 240 2.71 13.14 -3.08
C ARG A 240 2.24 14.49 -2.53
N VAL A 241 0.94 14.68 -2.28
CA VAL A 241 0.41 15.88 -1.61
C VAL A 241 0.99 16.00 -0.20
N GLY A 242 1.03 14.89 0.55
CA GLY A 242 1.64 14.84 1.89
C GLY A 242 3.14 15.15 1.94
N LYS A 243 3.87 14.93 0.84
CA LYS A 243 5.29 15.33 0.73
C LYS A 243 5.48 16.84 0.46
N GLU A 244 4.45 17.57 0.07
CA GLU A 244 4.52 19.02 -0.19
C GLU A 244 3.93 19.85 0.97
N THR A 245 2.98 19.31 1.74
CA THR A 245 2.38 19.97 2.91
C THR A 245 1.90 18.93 3.92
N LYS A 246 1.66 19.33 5.19
CA LYS A 246 1.10 18.44 6.19
C LYS A 246 -0.36 18.11 5.86
N VAL A 247 -0.68 16.83 5.73
CA VAL A 247 -2.04 16.31 5.53
C VAL A 247 -2.43 15.50 6.76
N TYR A 248 -3.63 15.75 7.31
CA TYR A 248 -4.12 15.02 8.48
C TYR A 248 -4.90 13.77 8.10
N ARG A 249 -5.68 13.80 6.98
CA ARG A 249 -6.43 12.66 6.50
C ARG A 249 -6.38 12.54 4.98
N TYR A 250 -6.10 11.33 4.52
CA TYR A 250 -6.08 10.96 3.10
C TYR A 250 -7.33 10.16 2.78
N ASN A 251 -8.11 10.60 1.80
CA ASN A 251 -9.30 9.91 1.36
C ASN A 251 -9.13 9.49 -0.10
N GLY A 252 -9.47 8.26 -0.42
CA GLY A 252 -9.34 7.75 -1.77
C GLY A 252 -10.46 6.80 -2.15
N GLN A 253 -10.72 6.69 -3.45
CA GLN A 253 -11.64 5.70 -3.97
C GLN A 253 -11.04 5.02 -5.19
N GLU A 254 -11.07 3.68 -5.21
CA GLU A 254 -10.54 2.87 -6.31
C GLU A 254 -11.48 1.69 -6.59
N ARG A 255 -11.83 1.52 -7.85
CA ARG A 255 -12.76 0.46 -8.26
C ARG A 255 -12.11 -0.92 -8.36
N ASN A 256 -10.84 -0.98 -8.76
CA ASN A 256 -10.13 -2.24 -8.93
C ASN A 256 -9.60 -2.73 -7.58
N ASN A 257 -10.03 -3.93 -7.17
CA ASN A 257 -9.67 -4.48 -5.86
C ASN A 257 -8.16 -4.64 -5.65
N THR A 258 -7.44 -5.15 -6.65
CA THR A 258 -5.97 -5.30 -6.55
C THR A 258 -5.28 -3.95 -6.36
N THR A 259 -5.73 -2.92 -7.08
CA THR A 259 -5.18 -1.57 -6.98
C THR A 259 -5.56 -0.89 -5.67
N TYR A 260 -6.78 -1.14 -5.18
CA TYR A 260 -7.23 -0.72 -3.85
C TYR A 260 -6.34 -1.30 -2.74
N ASN A 261 -6.03 -2.60 -2.80
CA ASN A 261 -5.10 -3.22 -1.85
C ASN A 261 -3.70 -2.58 -1.92
N LEU A 262 -3.20 -2.32 -3.14
CA LEU A 262 -1.93 -1.61 -3.33
C LEU A 262 -1.94 -0.21 -2.72
N ALA A 263 -3.06 0.53 -2.79
CA ALA A 263 -3.17 1.85 -2.19
C ALA A 263 -3.06 1.80 -0.67
N ARG A 264 -3.79 0.88 -0.01
CA ARG A 264 -3.72 0.69 1.45
C ARG A 264 -2.30 0.31 1.90
N MET A 265 -1.69 -0.68 1.24
CA MET A 265 -0.30 -1.07 1.49
C MET A 265 0.65 0.13 1.33
N ASN A 266 0.46 0.95 0.29
CA ASN A 266 1.30 2.10 0.01
C ASN A 266 1.16 3.20 1.08
N MET A 267 -0.06 3.44 1.60
CA MET A 267 -0.27 4.36 2.73
C MET A 267 0.51 3.89 3.96
N LEU A 268 0.35 2.63 4.36
CA LEU A 268 1.03 2.05 5.52
C LEU A 268 2.56 2.07 5.36
N LEU A 269 3.08 1.74 4.18
CA LEU A 269 4.51 1.76 3.86
C LEU A 269 5.14 3.16 3.95
N HIS A 270 4.35 4.20 3.73
CA HIS A 270 4.75 5.61 3.89
C HIS A 270 4.43 6.17 5.29
N ASP A 271 4.27 5.27 6.26
CA ASP A 271 4.01 5.59 7.66
C ASP A 271 2.76 6.47 7.90
N VAL A 272 1.78 6.37 7.00
CA VAL A 272 0.46 6.93 7.25
C VAL A 272 -0.28 5.94 8.15
N ARG A 273 -0.60 6.36 9.38
CA ARG A 273 -1.34 5.51 10.32
C ARG A 273 -2.72 5.16 9.75
N TYR A 274 -3.23 3.97 10.06
CA TYR A 274 -4.53 3.50 9.60
C TYR A 274 -5.68 4.49 9.92
N GLU A 275 -5.61 5.19 11.04
CA GLU A 275 -6.58 6.24 11.43
C GLU A 275 -6.59 7.46 10.50
N ASN A 276 -5.49 7.71 9.77
CA ASN A 276 -5.25 8.92 8.97
C ASN A 276 -5.50 8.72 7.47
N PHE A 277 -5.98 7.57 7.05
CA PHE A 277 -6.44 7.38 5.69
C PHE A 277 -7.77 6.61 5.65
N ASP A 278 -8.49 6.77 4.56
CA ASP A 278 -9.71 6.03 4.27
C ASP A 278 -9.75 5.81 2.74
N ILE A 279 -9.44 4.58 2.34
CA ILE A 279 -9.47 4.18 0.93
C ILE A 279 -10.65 3.22 0.74
N GLN A 280 -11.57 3.55 -0.15
CA GLN A 280 -12.79 2.79 -0.40
C GLN A 280 -12.76 2.07 -1.74
N ASN A 281 -13.20 0.79 -1.74
CA ASN A 281 -13.24 -0.03 -2.95
C ASN A 281 -14.62 0.04 -3.61
N ALA A 282 -14.85 1.05 -4.44
CA ALA A 282 -16.10 1.20 -5.17
C ALA A 282 -15.94 2.04 -6.44
N ASP A 283 -16.93 1.99 -7.34
CA ASP A 283 -17.02 2.88 -8.48
C ASP A 283 -17.46 4.28 -8.05
N THR A 284 -16.60 5.25 -8.16
CA THR A 284 -16.78 6.63 -7.71
C THR A 284 -18.01 7.34 -8.29
N LEU A 285 -18.32 7.08 -9.54
CA LEU A 285 -19.47 7.72 -10.19
C LEU A 285 -20.78 7.06 -9.80
N GLU A 286 -20.77 5.73 -9.70
CA GLU A 286 -21.97 4.92 -9.42
C GLU A 286 -22.25 4.79 -7.91
N ASN A 287 -21.19 4.67 -7.11
CA ASN A 287 -21.26 4.44 -5.66
C ASN A 287 -20.24 5.32 -4.92
N PRO A 288 -20.45 6.63 -4.81
CA PRO A 288 -19.56 7.53 -4.10
C PRO A 288 -19.55 7.22 -2.60
N ALA A 289 -18.37 7.07 -2.02
CA ALA A 289 -18.22 6.68 -0.62
C ALA A 289 -18.36 7.86 0.36
N PHE A 290 -17.96 9.07 -0.05
CA PHE A 290 -17.82 10.24 0.84
C PHE A 290 -18.91 11.30 0.64
N MET A 291 -20.19 10.88 0.53
CA MET A 291 -21.27 11.76 0.08
C MET A 291 -21.51 13.03 0.94
N GLU A 292 -21.21 12.96 2.23
CA GLU A 292 -21.45 14.07 3.16
C GLU A 292 -20.17 14.86 3.48
N GLU A 293 -19.04 14.51 2.84
CA GLU A 293 -17.75 15.13 3.13
C GLU A 293 -17.38 16.22 2.12
N LYS A 294 -16.55 17.17 2.58
CA LYS A 294 -15.86 18.15 1.74
C LYS A 294 -14.37 18.13 2.04
N PHE A 295 -13.57 18.43 1.03
CA PHE A 295 -12.13 18.28 1.09
C PHE A 295 -11.41 19.59 0.82
N ASP A 296 -10.36 19.86 1.58
CA ASP A 296 -9.49 21.05 1.39
C ASP A 296 -8.73 21.01 0.06
N ALA A 297 -8.53 19.82 -0.49
CA ALA A 297 -7.98 19.62 -1.82
C ALA A 297 -8.53 18.31 -2.45
N VAL A 298 -8.81 18.37 -3.74
CA VAL A 298 -9.20 17.21 -4.55
C VAL A 298 -8.21 17.08 -5.70
N VAL A 299 -7.60 15.91 -5.84
CA VAL A 299 -6.62 15.60 -6.88
C VAL A 299 -7.00 14.33 -7.60
N ALA A 300 -6.73 14.23 -8.90
CA ALA A 300 -7.00 12.98 -9.63
C ALA A 300 -6.18 12.87 -10.92
N ASN A 301 -5.95 11.62 -11.31
CA ASN A 301 -5.66 11.23 -12.69
C ASN A 301 -6.73 10.21 -13.12
N PRO A 302 -7.95 10.67 -13.52
CA PRO A 302 -9.06 9.81 -13.78
C PRO A 302 -8.87 8.98 -15.05
N PRO A 303 -9.57 7.83 -15.21
CA PRO A 303 -9.49 7.00 -16.41
C PRO A 303 -10.13 7.73 -17.59
N TYR A 304 -9.31 8.30 -18.47
CA TYR A 304 -9.76 9.07 -19.62
C TYR A 304 -10.61 8.22 -20.59
N SER A 305 -11.70 8.83 -21.08
CA SER A 305 -12.66 8.19 -21.99
C SER A 305 -13.29 6.90 -21.42
N ALA A 306 -13.38 6.78 -20.10
CA ALA A 306 -14.08 5.69 -19.45
C ALA A 306 -15.57 5.73 -19.79
N LYS A 307 -16.18 4.55 -19.82
CA LYS A 307 -17.65 4.42 -19.92
C LYS A 307 -18.24 4.45 -18.52
N TRP A 308 -19.42 5.04 -18.38
CA TRP A 308 -20.25 5.02 -17.19
C TRP A 308 -21.72 4.85 -17.54
N SER A 309 -22.60 4.64 -16.57
CA SER A 309 -24.01 4.38 -16.86
C SER A 309 -24.73 5.61 -17.46
N ALA A 310 -24.39 6.81 -17.01
CA ALA A 310 -25.14 8.04 -17.23
C ALA A 310 -26.65 7.81 -17.10
N ASP A 311 -27.04 7.08 -16.03
CA ASP A 311 -28.44 6.77 -15.73
C ASP A 311 -29.23 8.04 -15.45
N SER A 312 -30.53 8.03 -15.75
CA SER A 312 -31.39 9.18 -15.54
C SER A 312 -31.51 9.64 -14.09
N GLN A 313 -31.29 8.75 -13.12
CA GLN A 313 -31.25 9.09 -11.70
C GLN A 313 -30.17 10.14 -11.37
N PHE A 314 -29.09 10.18 -12.12
CA PHE A 314 -28.02 11.17 -11.93
C PHE A 314 -28.42 12.59 -12.35
N ASN A 315 -29.57 12.82 -12.98
CA ASN A 315 -30.07 14.18 -13.22
C ASN A 315 -30.49 14.88 -11.93
N ASP A 316 -30.85 14.11 -10.89
CA ASP A 316 -31.24 14.62 -9.59
C ASP A 316 -30.09 14.54 -8.55
N ASP A 317 -28.94 13.96 -8.94
CA ASP A 317 -27.74 13.86 -8.09
C ASP A 317 -27.06 15.23 -7.99
N GLU A 318 -26.81 15.69 -6.76
CA GLU A 318 -26.23 17.02 -6.48
C GLU A 318 -24.88 17.27 -7.18
N ARG A 319 -24.12 16.20 -7.46
CA ARG A 319 -22.86 16.28 -8.20
C ARG A 319 -23.06 16.76 -9.63
N PHE A 320 -24.22 16.50 -10.25
CA PHE A 320 -24.46 16.67 -11.69
C PHE A 320 -25.64 17.59 -12.00
N SER A 321 -26.65 17.68 -11.13
CA SER A 321 -27.93 18.36 -11.39
C SER A 321 -27.80 19.82 -11.83
N ASN A 322 -26.77 20.53 -11.29
CA ASN A 322 -26.54 21.95 -11.59
C ASN A 322 -26.00 22.22 -12.99
N TYR A 323 -25.61 21.18 -13.76
CA TYR A 323 -24.97 21.35 -15.07
C TYR A 323 -25.92 21.13 -16.26
N GLY A 324 -27.19 20.82 -15.98
CA GLY A 324 -28.25 20.72 -16.99
C GLY A 324 -28.17 19.51 -17.93
N LYS A 325 -27.03 18.83 -18.04
CA LYS A 325 -26.84 17.66 -18.88
C LYS A 325 -25.73 16.77 -18.35
N LEU A 326 -26.00 15.46 -18.27
CA LEU A 326 -25.00 14.46 -17.89
C LEU A 326 -23.92 14.31 -18.97
N ALA A 327 -22.71 13.95 -18.52
CA ALA A 327 -21.63 13.54 -19.41
C ALA A 327 -22.08 12.33 -20.27
N PRO A 328 -21.59 12.19 -21.51
CA PRO A 328 -21.97 11.06 -22.37
C PRO A 328 -21.60 9.71 -21.78
N LYS A 329 -22.44 8.68 -21.94
CA LYS A 329 -22.16 7.29 -21.50
C LYS A 329 -20.79 6.75 -21.97
N SER A 330 -20.31 7.22 -23.10
CA SER A 330 -19.05 6.79 -23.71
C SER A 330 -17.81 7.53 -23.20
N LYS A 331 -17.98 8.61 -22.41
CA LYS A 331 -16.91 9.49 -21.94
C LYS A 331 -17.29 10.14 -20.60
N ALA A 332 -16.84 9.55 -19.52
CA ALA A 332 -17.10 10.01 -18.16
C ALA A 332 -16.22 11.21 -17.71
N ASP A 333 -15.35 11.70 -18.59
CA ASP A 333 -14.33 12.73 -18.24
C ASP A 333 -14.95 13.91 -17.48
N TYR A 334 -16.05 14.48 -17.98
CA TYR A 334 -16.74 15.58 -17.30
C TYR A 334 -17.48 15.15 -16.03
N ALA A 335 -17.95 13.89 -15.94
CA ALA A 335 -18.57 13.40 -14.72
C ALA A 335 -17.57 13.36 -13.56
N PHE A 336 -16.31 12.94 -13.83
CA PHE A 336 -15.24 13.02 -12.83
C PHE A 336 -14.94 14.47 -12.42
N ILE A 337 -14.88 15.41 -13.37
CA ILE A 337 -14.64 16.84 -13.07
C ILE A 337 -15.78 17.38 -12.20
N GLN A 338 -17.03 17.12 -12.54
CA GLN A 338 -18.21 17.55 -11.78
C GLN A 338 -18.20 16.95 -10.35
N HIS A 339 -17.87 15.66 -10.24
CA HIS A 339 -17.69 14.99 -8.96
C HIS A 339 -16.61 15.69 -8.11
N MET A 340 -15.43 15.95 -8.68
CA MET A 340 -14.33 16.62 -7.96
C MET A 340 -14.72 18.03 -7.49
N VAL A 341 -15.39 18.82 -8.36
CA VAL A 341 -15.86 20.15 -8.01
C VAL A 341 -16.91 20.12 -6.90
N HIS A 342 -17.80 19.12 -6.92
CA HIS A 342 -18.79 18.95 -5.86
C HIS A 342 -18.17 18.71 -4.49
N TYR A 343 -17.07 17.94 -4.43
CA TYR A 343 -16.43 17.57 -3.17
C TYR A 343 -15.39 18.58 -2.67
N LEU A 344 -15.01 19.55 -3.49
CA LEU A 344 -14.06 20.61 -3.09
C LEU A 344 -14.77 21.62 -2.16
N ASP A 345 -14.10 21.96 -1.02
CA ASP A 345 -14.55 22.95 -0.03
C ASP A 345 -14.28 24.41 -0.50
#